data_731d0dee8ffeec503732a13cffd4271a
#
_entry.id   731d0dee8ffeec503732a13cffd4271a
#
_cell.length_a   1.000
_cell.length_b   1.000
_cell.length_c   1.000
_cell.angle_alpha   90.00
_cell.angle_beta   90.00
_cell.angle_gamma   90.00
#
_symmetry.space_group_name_H-M   'P 1'
#
loop_
_entity.id
_entity.type
_entity.pdbx_description
1 polymer ?
#
loop_
_entity_poly.entity_id
_entity_poly.type
_entity_poly.pdbx_seq_one_letter_code
_entity_poly.pdbx_strand_id
1 'polypeptide(L)'
;SFSSSTFFERRSVHFAVRLTPYKNKRKQGEGMLRLRKDGRWEGRIVVGYDEKGIPKTKNVTAKTKSACEEKLKVLKETLGKAVERLKPDMPYGNWLDFWYQNFCKPSLRETTKVGYENCIYQHIIPAVGQIPLNELTQNDLQQFYAKLKKNGRLHRSESHGTATSNRMVRSCHALCRAALEKAKKENLIRQNPAAHCALPPKKSPEIEVLTPAEMQRLLIQAKYEADGFYEMFLLDLSTGLRRGELLGLLWDDINFETGELKVTKQVKFVEGKLQIKPPKTKAAERTIILPPQLIAVLKEYKSRVRSKWLFPSPYKHEDVPRDPCSCRKKLATILERAECKHVPFHALRHTFATQALRYGMDVKTLACTIGHESVETTLNVYSHATDEGMRTAAKTIDRTIGTLAGAYAEFEGGESEDEQVPTEAPKPTPRTKFEPYKGKYRRQGTGSIHQVSKNV
;
A
#
# COMPACT_ATOMS: atom_id res chain seq x y z
N SER A 1 -11.51 64.99 31.95
CA SER A 1 -10.17 64.88 31.35
C SER A 1 -10.03 63.56 30.63
N PHE A 2 -9.83 63.70 29.38
CA PHE A 2 -9.68 62.64 28.34
C PHE A 2 -8.48 61.72 28.62
N SER A 3 -8.66 60.43 28.33
CA SER A 3 -7.60 59.58 27.90
C SER A 3 -8.15 58.45 26.97
N SER A 4 -7.88 58.62 25.71
CA SER A 4 -8.18 57.69 24.63
C SER A 4 -7.18 56.54 24.65
N SER A 5 -7.70 55.34 24.74
CA SER A 5 -6.95 54.08 24.52
C SER A 5 -7.53 53.46 23.25
N THR A 6 -6.77 53.54 22.20
CA THR A 6 -7.04 52.97 20.86
C THR A 6 -6.84 51.46 20.90
N PHE A 7 -7.95 50.73 20.86
CA PHE A 7 -7.98 49.29 20.63
C PHE A 7 -7.67 49.01 19.14
N PHE A 8 -6.54 48.40 18.85
CA PHE A 8 -6.27 47.85 17.53
C PHE A 8 -6.96 46.50 17.38
N GLU A 9 -8.17 46.53 16.83
CA GLU A 9 -8.83 45.31 16.34
C GLU A 9 -8.08 44.74 15.14
N ARG A 10 -7.32 43.66 15.37
CA ARG A 10 -6.85 42.82 14.27
C ARG A 10 -8.03 42.06 13.68
N ARG A 11 -8.57 42.57 12.60
CA ARG A 11 -9.50 41.84 11.73
C ARG A 11 -8.78 40.62 11.18
N SER A 12 -9.11 39.42 11.69
CA SER A 12 -8.79 38.16 11.07
C SER A 12 -9.55 38.04 9.76
N VAL A 13 -8.87 38.33 8.68
CA VAL A 13 -9.39 38.05 7.35
C VAL A 13 -9.35 36.54 7.16
N HIS A 14 -10.48 35.88 7.37
CA HIS A 14 -10.70 34.49 6.97
C HIS A 14 -10.70 34.44 5.44
N PHE A 15 -9.53 34.20 4.84
CA PHE A 15 -9.48 33.77 3.46
C PHE A 15 -9.95 32.31 3.41
N ALA A 16 -11.23 32.11 3.13
CA ALA A 16 -11.75 30.86 2.63
C ALA A 16 -11.18 30.63 1.23
N VAL A 17 -10.00 30.04 1.15
CA VAL A 17 -9.47 29.51 -0.10
C VAL A 17 -10.35 28.35 -0.51
N ARG A 18 -11.30 28.58 -1.43
CA ARG A 18 -11.97 27.52 -2.16
C ARG A 18 -10.90 26.70 -2.87
N LEU A 19 -10.50 25.59 -2.26
CA LEU A 19 -9.65 24.59 -2.89
C LEU A 19 -10.49 23.88 -3.96
N THR A 20 -10.43 24.38 -5.18
CA THR A 20 -10.84 23.59 -6.34
C THR A 20 -10.00 22.32 -6.38
N PRO A 21 -10.59 21.15 -6.69
CA PRO A 21 -9.86 19.90 -6.72
C PRO A 21 -8.71 20.01 -7.73
N TYR A 22 -7.49 19.87 -7.21
CA TYR A 22 -6.26 20.06 -7.92
C TYR A 22 -6.05 18.91 -8.92
N LYS A 23 -6.46 19.12 -10.16
CA LYS A 23 -6.02 18.32 -11.30
C LYS A 23 -4.53 18.61 -11.53
N ASN A 24 -3.66 17.64 -11.20
CA ASN A 24 -2.24 17.54 -11.58
C ASN A 24 -1.47 18.88 -11.66
N LYS A 25 -1.03 19.43 -10.50
CA LYS A 25 0.00 20.48 -10.50
C LYS A 25 1.28 19.87 -11.06
N ARG A 26 1.82 20.52 -12.08
CA ARG A 26 3.09 20.13 -12.69
C ARG A 26 4.23 20.39 -11.73
N LYS A 27 5.20 19.51 -11.75
CA LYS A 27 6.40 19.59 -10.90
C LYS A 27 7.30 20.72 -11.39
N GLN A 28 8.05 21.36 -10.48
CA GLN A 28 9.12 22.28 -10.85
C GLN A 28 10.14 21.54 -11.71
N GLY A 29 10.60 22.13 -12.81
CA GLY A 29 11.49 21.49 -13.77
C GLY A 29 10.79 20.57 -14.80
N GLU A 30 9.50 20.29 -14.65
CA GLU A 30 8.73 19.54 -15.63
C GLU A 30 8.36 20.46 -16.80
N GLY A 31 8.93 20.19 -17.99
CA GLY A 31 8.63 20.93 -19.19
C GLY A 31 7.32 20.47 -19.81
N MET A 32 6.56 21.41 -20.40
CA MET A 32 5.41 21.13 -21.23
C MET A 32 5.63 21.69 -22.62
N LEU A 33 5.26 20.89 -23.62
CA LEU A 33 5.16 21.33 -24.99
C LEU A 33 3.68 21.45 -25.38
N ARG A 34 3.32 22.55 -26.00
CA ARG A 34 2.00 22.72 -26.59
C ARG A 34 2.09 23.45 -27.93
N LEU A 35 1.21 23.13 -28.84
CA LEU A 35 1.01 23.92 -30.05
C LEU A 35 0.13 25.12 -29.72
N ARG A 36 0.57 26.30 -30.05
CA ARG A 36 -0.18 27.56 -29.89
C ARG A 36 -1.15 27.74 -31.06
N LYS A 37 -2.14 28.60 -30.89
CA LYS A 37 -3.09 28.94 -31.95
C LYS A 37 -2.44 29.63 -33.14
N ASP A 38 -1.26 30.25 -32.94
CA ASP A 38 -0.44 30.90 -33.99
C ASP A 38 0.45 29.94 -34.76
N GLY A 39 0.28 28.60 -34.56
CA GLY A 39 1.04 27.55 -35.26
C GLY A 39 2.45 27.33 -34.73
N ARG A 40 2.89 28.02 -33.68
CA ARG A 40 4.20 27.83 -33.05
C ARG A 40 4.10 26.85 -31.87
N TRP A 41 5.18 26.10 -31.67
CA TRP A 41 5.34 25.29 -30.49
C TRP A 41 5.86 26.12 -29.31
N GLU A 42 5.26 25.95 -28.14
CA GLU A 42 5.66 26.60 -26.91
C GLU A 42 6.07 25.54 -25.88
N GLY A 43 7.29 25.67 -25.40
CA GLY A 43 7.79 24.89 -24.24
C GLY A 43 7.76 25.74 -22.98
N ARG A 44 7.22 25.23 -21.88
CA ARG A 44 7.15 25.92 -20.59
C ARG A 44 7.83 25.09 -19.53
N ILE A 45 8.63 25.71 -18.66
CA ILE A 45 9.21 25.11 -17.46
C ILE A 45 8.74 25.88 -16.24
N VAL A 46 8.27 25.19 -15.21
CA VAL A 46 7.99 25.79 -13.91
C VAL A 46 9.33 26.02 -13.20
N VAL A 47 9.65 27.28 -12.94
CA VAL A 47 10.91 27.70 -12.26
C VAL A 47 10.72 28.05 -10.79
N GLY A 48 9.49 28.05 -10.29
CA GLY A 48 9.14 28.32 -8.89
C GLY A 48 7.65 28.60 -8.77
N TYR A 49 7.24 29.04 -7.59
CA TYR A 49 5.88 29.44 -7.26
C TYR A 49 5.91 30.84 -6.65
N ASP A 50 4.87 31.62 -6.83
CA ASP A 50 4.69 32.90 -6.14
C ASP A 50 4.11 32.69 -4.73
N GLU A 51 3.98 33.78 -3.97
CA GLU A 51 3.45 33.79 -2.60
C GLU A 51 2.01 33.21 -2.51
N LYS A 52 1.28 33.21 -3.63
CA LYS A 52 -0.07 32.67 -3.75
C LYS A 52 -0.09 31.21 -4.25
N GLY A 53 1.08 30.60 -4.42
CA GLY A 53 1.23 29.23 -4.93
C GLY A 53 0.97 29.08 -6.43
N ILE A 54 1.01 30.19 -7.20
CA ILE A 54 0.88 30.18 -8.67
C ILE A 54 2.25 29.87 -9.28
N PRO A 55 2.36 28.93 -10.23
CA PRO A 55 3.64 28.57 -10.82
C PRO A 55 4.23 29.71 -11.66
N LYS A 56 5.43 30.15 -11.31
CA LYS A 56 6.27 31.01 -12.18
C LYS A 56 6.86 30.15 -13.27
N THR A 57 6.67 30.51 -14.54
CA THR A 57 7.17 29.73 -15.68
C THR A 57 8.10 30.54 -16.54
N LYS A 58 9.15 29.87 -17.09
CA LYS A 58 9.91 30.37 -18.25
C LYS A 58 9.44 29.63 -19.50
N ASN A 59 9.35 30.36 -20.61
CA ASN A 59 8.81 29.83 -21.86
C ASN A 59 9.85 29.95 -22.96
N VAL A 60 9.84 28.98 -23.87
CA VAL A 60 10.56 29.03 -25.16
C VAL A 60 9.56 28.76 -26.29
N THR A 61 9.78 29.36 -27.42
CA THR A 61 8.94 29.15 -28.62
C THR A 61 9.79 28.82 -29.83
N ALA A 62 9.23 27.96 -30.70
CA ALA A 62 9.87 27.60 -31.98
C ALA A 62 8.80 27.28 -33.04
N LYS A 63 9.20 27.30 -34.32
CA LYS A 63 8.32 26.95 -35.44
C LYS A 63 8.02 25.45 -35.52
N THR A 64 8.97 24.60 -35.11
CA THR A 64 8.84 23.14 -35.11
C THR A 64 8.88 22.58 -33.71
N LYS A 65 8.29 21.39 -33.51
CA LYS A 65 8.28 20.69 -32.23
C LYS A 65 9.70 20.34 -31.77
N SER A 66 10.52 19.77 -32.66
CA SER A 66 11.91 19.38 -32.37
C SER A 66 12.77 20.57 -31.94
N ALA A 67 12.71 21.71 -32.67
CA ALA A 67 13.43 22.90 -32.29
C ALA A 67 12.95 23.50 -30.95
N CYS A 68 11.67 23.31 -30.60
CA CYS A 68 11.14 23.73 -29.30
C CYS A 68 11.63 22.81 -28.16
N GLU A 69 11.73 21.50 -28.40
CA GLU A 69 12.27 20.51 -27.46
C GLU A 69 13.76 20.80 -27.18
N GLU A 70 14.53 21.11 -28.21
CA GLU A 70 15.95 21.42 -28.07
C GLU A 70 16.17 22.72 -27.29
N LYS A 71 15.42 23.80 -27.60
CA LYS A 71 15.44 25.04 -26.82
C LYS A 71 14.99 24.81 -25.36
N LEU A 72 14.01 23.93 -25.15
CA LEU A 72 13.54 23.57 -23.81
C LEU A 72 14.62 22.81 -23.04
N LYS A 73 15.38 21.94 -23.72
CA LYS A 73 16.53 21.21 -23.14
C LYS A 73 17.64 22.17 -22.72
N VAL A 74 18.04 23.09 -23.61
CA VAL A 74 19.01 24.15 -23.31
C VAL A 74 18.56 25.03 -22.16
N LEU A 75 17.26 25.42 -22.12
CA LEU A 75 16.70 26.17 -21.01
C LEU A 75 16.74 25.37 -19.70
N LYS A 76 16.52 24.07 -19.71
CA LYS A 76 16.65 23.19 -18.54
C LYS A 76 18.10 23.13 -18.06
N GLU A 77 19.03 22.97 -18.96
CA GLU A 77 20.48 22.93 -18.67
C GLU A 77 20.96 24.26 -18.11
N THR A 78 20.52 25.39 -18.68
CA THR A 78 20.85 26.73 -18.21
C THR A 78 20.27 27.01 -16.83
N LEU A 79 19.03 26.56 -16.57
CA LEU A 79 18.42 26.66 -15.25
C LEU A 79 19.11 25.72 -14.26
N GLY A 80 19.57 24.54 -14.66
CA GLY A 80 20.40 23.64 -13.86
C GLY A 80 21.74 24.28 -13.48
N LYS A 81 22.41 24.95 -14.41
CA LYS A 81 23.64 25.69 -14.14
C LYS A 81 23.44 26.95 -13.27
N ALA A 82 22.27 27.59 -13.33
CA ALA A 82 21.90 28.70 -12.43
C ALA A 82 21.68 28.26 -10.97
N VAL A 83 21.49 26.95 -10.73
CA VAL A 83 21.42 26.32 -9.39
C VAL A 83 22.83 26.11 -8.80
N GLU A 84 23.90 26.37 -9.54
CA GLU A 84 25.32 26.17 -9.11
C GLU A 84 25.76 27.01 -7.91
N ARG A 85 24.92 27.90 -7.39
CA ARG A 85 25.16 28.57 -6.10
C ARG A 85 23.98 28.34 -5.16
N LEU A 86 23.96 27.15 -4.58
CA LEU A 86 23.10 26.87 -3.42
C LEU A 86 23.46 27.88 -2.32
N LYS A 87 22.52 28.76 -1.99
CA LYS A 87 22.72 29.78 -0.96
C LYS A 87 21.97 29.41 0.31
N PRO A 88 22.51 29.69 1.49
CA PRO A 88 21.86 29.44 2.76
C PRO A 88 20.51 30.15 2.94
N ASP A 89 20.34 31.31 2.28
CA ASP A 89 19.10 32.12 2.32
C ASP A 89 18.02 31.72 1.33
N MET A 90 18.25 30.65 0.53
CA MET A 90 17.22 30.16 -0.38
C MET A 90 16.01 29.61 0.39
N PRO A 91 14.77 29.69 -0.19
CA PRO A 91 13.60 29.05 0.40
C PRO A 91 13.80 27.55 0.58
N TYR A 92 13.41 27.03 1.75
CA TYR A 92 13.55 25.59 2.06
C TYR A 92 12.89 24.69 1.02
N GLY A 93 11.76 25.12 0.43
CA GLY A 93 11.08 24.38 -0.63
C GLY A 93 11.93 24.19 -1.89
N ASN A 94 12.77 25.18 -2.24
CA ASN A 94 13.69 25.08 -3.38
C ASN A 94 14.81 24.08 -3.10
N TRP A 95 15.37 24.12 -1.88
CA TRP A 95 16.33 23.10 -1.44
C TRP A 95 15.74 21.71 -1.44
N LEU A 96 14.52 21.54 -0.88
CA LEU A 96 13.84 20.25 -0.76
C LEU A 96 13.56 19.64 -2.13
N ASP A 97 13.09 20.46 -3.10
CA ASP A 97 12.90 20.01 -4.47
C ASP A 97 14.22 19.64 -5.15
N PHE A 98 15.24 20.48 -5.03
CA PHE A 98 16.58 20.20 -5.55
C PHE A 98 17.13 18.89 -4.98
N TRP A 99 17.05 18.70 -3.65
CA TRP A 99 17.48 17.47 -2.99
C TRP A 99 16.71 16.24 -3.50
N TYR A 100 15.39 16.37 -3.64
CA TYR A 100 14.57 15.27 -4.14
C TYR A 100 14.93 14.90 -5.57
N GLN A 101 14.98 15.85 -6.48
CA GLN A 101 15.22 15.60 -7.91
C GLN A 101 16.63 15.03 -8.17
N ASN A 102 17.65 15.50 -7.45
CA ASN A 102 19.06 15.16 -7.75
C ASN A 102 19.58 13.98 -6.91
N PHE A 103 19.16 13.84 -5.65
CA PHE A 103 19.71 12.82 -4.75
C PHE A 103 18.77 11.65 -4.49
N CYS A 104 17.46 11.83 -4.59
CA CYS A 104 16.51 10.76 -4.24
C CYS A 104 15.84 10.13 -5.45
N LYS A 105 15.25 10.94 -6.31
CA LYS A 105 14.40 10.49 -7.43
C LYS A 105 15.08 9.48 -8.37
N PRO A 106 16.39 9.62 -8.74
CA PRO A 106 17.03 8.68 -9.67
C PRO A 106 17.09 7.24 -9.14
N SER A 107 17.21 7.06 -7.82
CA SER A 107 17.33 5.74 -7.18
C SER A 107 16.00 5.15 -6.71
N LEU A 108 14.92 5.92 -6.73
CA LEU A 108 13.64 5.50 -6.18
C LEU A 108 12.79 4.75 -7.20
N ARG A 109 12.05 3.74 -6.72
CA ARG A 109 10.99 3.07 -7.49
C ARG A 109 9.79 4.01 -7.68
N GLU A 110 9.07 3.89 -8.80
CA GLU A 110 7.94 4.78 -9.14
C GLU A 110 6.90 4.92 -8.01
N THR A 111 6.52 3.81 -7.39
CA THR A 111 5.56 3.84 -6.26
C THR A 111 6.06 4.61 -5.04
N THR A 112 7.38 4.63 -4.82
CA THR A 112 8.02 5.40 -3.74
C THR A 112 8.08 6.88 -4.12
N LYS A 113 8.38 7.18 -5.38
CA LYS A 113 8.35 8.56 -5.91
C LYS A 113 7.00 9.23 -5.65
N VAL A 114 5.90 8.57 -6.00
CA VAL A 114 4.54 9.08 -5.74
C VAL A 114 4.33 9.41 -4.25
N GLY A 115 4.79 8.53 -3.35
CA GLY A 115 4.69 8.78 -1.90
C GLY A 115 5.52 9.96 -1.42
N TYR A 116 6.76 10.09 -1.91
CA TYR A 116 7.65 11.20 -1.59
C TYR A 116 7.11 12.51 -2.14
N GLU A 117 6.68 12.52 -3.40
CA GLU A 117 6.11 13.68 -4.07
C GLU A 117 4.83 14.17 -3.37
N ASN A 118 3.98 13.25 -2.92
CA ASN A 118 2.82 13.62 -2.11
C ASN A 118 3.23 14.33 -0.81
N CYS A 119 4.21 13.80 -0.07
CA CYS A 119 4.69 14.44 1.15
C CYS A 119 5.32 15.81 0.85
N ILE A 120 6.19 15.89 -0.14
CA ILE A 120 6.98 17.09 -0.48
C ILE A 120 6.07 18.20 -1.01
N TYR A 121 5.33 17.92 -2.09
CA TYR A 121 4.61 18.97 -2.83
C TYR A 121 3.22 19.26 -2.31
N GLN A 122 2.58 18.32 -1.61
CA GLN A 122 1.24 18.54 -1.07
C GLN A 122 1.24 18.98 0.39
N HIS A 123 2.29 18.67 1.15
CA HIS A 123 2.31 18.92 2.59
C HIS A 123 3.48 19.80 3.04
N ILE A 124 4.74 19.46 2.71
CA ILE A 124 5.90 20.15 3.27
C ILE A 124 6.07 21.54 2.62
N ILE A 125 6.20 21.61 1.29
CA ILE A 125 6.43 22.86 0.58
C ILE A 125 5.33 23.89 0.83
N PRO A 126 4.03 23.56 0.80
CA PRO A 126 2.98 24.54 1.09
C PRO A 126 3.00 25.07 2.53
N ALA A 127 3.55 24.33 3.48
CA ALA A 127 3.52 24.70 4.89
C ALA A 127 4.76 25.48 5.34
N VAL A 128 5.96 25.04 4.95
CA VAL A 128 7.23 25.58 5.44
C VAL A 128 8.23 25.89 4.31
N GLY A 129 7.84 25.69 3.07
CA GLY A 129 8.74 25.85 1.92
C GLY A 129 9.18 27.27 1.62
N GLN A 130 8.49 28.30 2.11
CA GLN A 130 8.86 29.72 1.90
C GLN A 130 9.87 30.22 2.93
N ILE A 131 10.07 29.51 4.03
CA ILE A 131 11.04 29.90 5.07
C ILE A 131 12.43 29.76 4.49
N PRO A 132 13.33 30.76 4.65
CA PRO A 132 14.74 30.63 4.27
C PRO A 132 15.38 29.43 4.97
N LEU A 133 16.23 28.69 4.23
CA LEU A 133 16.80 27.42 4.73
C LEU A 133 17.61 27.62 6.01
N ASN A 134 18.34 28.73 6.13
CA ASN A 134 19.13 29.09 7.30
C ASN A 134 18.32 29.63 8.49
N GLU A 135 17.06 30.03 8.26
CA GLU A 135 16.15 30.53 9.28
C GLU A 135 15.13 29.48 9.76
N LEU A 136 15.03 28.34 9.07
CA LEU A 136 14.12 27.27 9.42
C LEU A 136 14.47 26.68 10.78
N THR A 137 13.54 26.80 11.74
CA THR A 137 13.73 26.37 13.13
C THR A 137 13.08 25.02 13.42
N GLN A 138 13.46 24.40 14.54
CA GLN A 138 12.77 23.22 15.07
C GLN A 138 11.28 23.53 15.37
N ASN A 139 11.00 24.74 15.86
CA ASN A 139 9.64 25.15 16.21
C ASN A 139 8.74 25.22 14.97
N ASP A 140 9.23 25.73 13.84
CA ASP A 140 8.46 25.77 12.58
C ASP A 140 8.08 24.36 12.11
N LEU A 141 9.01 23.42 12.18
CA LEU A 141 8.77 22.04 11.85
C LEU A 141 7.79 21.38 12.84
N GLN A 142 7.92 21.68 14.15
CA GLN A 142 7.03 21.14 15.16
C GLN A 142 5.57 21.64 14.97
N GLN A 143 5.41 22.92 14.68
CA GLN A 143 4.10 23.51 14.37
C GLN A 143 3.53 22.91 13.07
N PHE A 144 4.36 22.71 12.05
CA PHE A 144 3.96 22.01 10.83
C PHE A 144 3.43 20.61 11.12
N TYR A 145 4.16 19.79 11.94
CA TYR A 145 3.72 18.44 12.27
C TYR A 145 2.42 18.44 13.08
N ALA A 146 2.24 19.37 13.99
CA ALA A 146 1.00 19.53 14.76
C ALA A 146 -0.20 19.89 13.85
N LYS A 147 -0.02 20.87 12.95
CA LYS A 147 -1.04 21.26 11.94
C LYS A 147 -1.35 20.11 10.99
N LEU A 148 -0.32 19.41 10.50
CA LEU A 148 -0.46 18.26 9.62
C LEU A 148 -1.26 17.14 10.30
N LYS A 149 -0.98 16.86 11.58
CA LYS A 149 -1.72 15.85 12.35
C LYS A 149 -3.20 16.22 12.48
N LYS A 150 -3.51 17.48 12.78
CA LYS A 150 -4.89 17.94 13.05
C LYS A 150 -5.71 18.13 11.75
N ASN A 151 -5.11 18.77 10.73
CA ASN A 151 -5.82 19.26 9.54
C ASN A 151 -5.14 18.89 8.21
N GLY A 152 -4.30 17.86 8.18
CA GLY A 152 -3.50 17.57 6.99
C GLY A 152 -4.18 16.69 5.95
N ARG A 153 -5.41 16.25 6.13
CA ARG A 153 -6.10 15.43 5.14
C ARG A 153 -6.62 16.29 4.00
N LEU A 154 -6.11 16.05 2.79
CA LEU A 154 -6.45 16.82 1.59
C LEU A 154 -7.65 16.26 0.81
N HIS A 155 -7.96 14.96 0.99
CA HIS A 155 -9.03 14.29 0.26
C HIS A 155 -9.94 13.55 1.23
N ARG A 156 -11.25 13.53 0.93
CA ARG A 156 -12.27 12.84 1.73
C ARG A 156 -12.35 13.33 3.18
N SER A 157 -12.06 14.61 3.42
CA SER A 157 -12.17 15.21 4.74
C SER A 157 -13.59 15.18 5.30
N GLU A 158 -14.59 15.28 4.45
CA GLU A 158 -16.01 15.21 4.81
C GLU A 158 -16.40 13.86 5.42
N SER A 159 -15.90 12.76 4.86
CA SER A 159 -16.25 11.41 5.30
C SER A 159 -15.31 10.82 6.35
N HIS A 160 -14.08 11.33 6.49
CA HIS A 160 -13.03 10.71 7.33
C HIS A 160 -12.38 11.72 8.29
N GLY A 161 -12.90 12.95 8.39
CA GLY A 161 -12.33 14.04 9.17
C GLY A 161 -11.04 14.62 8.58
N THR A 162 -10.57 15.73 9.14
CA THR A 162 -9.41 16.48 8.65
C THR A 162 -8.06 15.94 9.10
N ALA A 163 -8.04 15.10 10.14
CA ALA A 163 -6.82 14.56 10.74
C ALA A 163 -6.09 13.56 9.82
N THR A 164 -4.75 13.59 9.84
CA THR A 164 -3.93 12.59 9.15
C THR A 164 -3.40 11.51 10.10
N SER A 165 -2.91 10.41 9.51
CA SER A 165 -2.31 9.31 10.26
C SER A 165 -0.96 9.70 10.86
N ASN A 166 -0.58 9.09 11.99
CA ASN A 166 0.77 9.23 12.57
C ASN A 166 1.85 8.86 11.55
N ARG A 167 1.59 7.89 10.67
CA ARG A 167 2.49 7.48 9.60
C ARG A 167 2.77 8.61 8.61
N MET A 168 1.77 9.41 8.21
CA MET A 168 1.95 10.55 7.31
C MET A 168 2.88 11.59 7.93
N VAL A 169 2.64 11.99 9.19
CA VAL A 169 3.49 12.92 9.92
C VAL A 169 4.93 12.43 9.99
N ARG A 170 5.12 11.15 10.34
CA ARG A 170 6.46 10.53 10.41
C ARG A 170 7.13 10.44 9.04
N SER A 171 6.37 10.22 7.96
CA SER A 171 6.91 10.21 6.59
C SER A 171 7.39 11.60 6.16
N CYS A 172 6.61 12.65 6.42
CA CYS A 172 7.02 14.03 6.17
C CYS A 172 8.27 14.40 6.99
N HIS A 173 8.29 14.04 8.29
CA HIS A 173 9.47 14.25 9.14
C HIS A 173 10.71 13.54 8.58
N ALA A 174 10.61 12.28 8.17
CA ALA A 174 11.75 11.54 7.63
C ALA A 174 12.35 12.22 6.40
N LEU A 175 11.51 12.78 5.53
CA LEU A 175 11.95 13.54 4.35
C LEU A 175 12.59 14.88 4.75
N CYS A 176 11.98 15.65 5.66
CA CYS A 176 12.56 16.87 6.18
C CYS A 176 13.92 16.60 6.81
N ARG A 177 14.03 15.60 7.68
CA ARG A 177 15.28 15.24 8.36
C ARG A 177 16.37 14.83 7.37
N ALA A 178 16.05 14.02 6.36
CA ALA A 178 17.01 13.57 5.37
C ALA A 178 17.51 14.74 4.48
N ALA A 179 16.60 15.60 4.02
CA ALA A 179 16.94 16.75 3.20
C ALA A 179 17.80 17.78 3.98
N LEU A 180 17.42 18.05 5.23
CA LEU A 180 18.16 18.98 6.10
C LEU A 180 19.51 18.39 6.56
N GLU A 181 19.60 17.07 6.73
CA GLU A 181 20.91 16.43 6.99
C GLU A 181 21.86 16.57 5.79
N LYS A 182 21.32 16.47 4.57
CA LYS A 182 22.10 16.74 3.35
C LYS A 182 22.48 18.21 3.27
N ALA A 183 21.58 19.16 3.60
CA ALA A 183 21.90 20.58 3.67
C ALA A 183 23.04 20.90 4.65
N LYS A 184 23.04 20.24 5.82
CA LYS A 184 24.12 20.32 6.79
C LYS A 184 25.45 19.81 6.22
N LYS A 185 25.44 18.68 5.52
CA LYS A 185 26.65 18.12 4.86
C LYS A 185 27.18 19.01 3.74
N GLU A 186 26.31 19.79 3.09
CA GLU A 186 26.70 20.80 2.07
C GLU A 186 27.05 22.16 2.69
N ASN A 187 27.14 22.25 4.04
CA ASN A 187 27.46 23.48 4.80
C ASN A 187 26.48 24.65 4.55
N LEU A 188 25.24 24.37 4.11
CA LEU A 188 24.20 25.37 3.94
C LEU A 188 23.55 25.76 5.28
N ILE A 189 23.53 24.84 6.24
CA ILE A 189 23.04 25.06 7.62
C ILE A 189 24.03 24.46 8.64
N ARG A 190 24.07 25.04 9.82
CA ARG A 190 24.99 24.58 10.91
C ARG A 190 24.48 23.32 11.60
N GLN A 191 23.17 23.22 11.81
CA GLN A 191 22.52 22.10 12.50
C GLN A 191 21.22 21.73 11.76
N ASN A 192 20.81 20.49 11.98
CA ASN A 192 19.56 19.98 11.40
C ASN A 192 18.39 20.29 12.34
N PRO A 193 17.50 21.23 12.03
CA PRO A 193 16.37 21.58 12.90
C PRO A 193 15.33 20.44 13.06
N ALA A 194 15.34 19.44 12.19
CA ALA A 194 14.47 18.28 12.33
C ALA A 194 15.00 17.21 13.30
N ALA A 195 16.25 17.32 13.80
CA ALA A 195 16.88 16.24 14.56
C ALA A 195 16.13 15.89 15.87
N HIS A 196 15.60 16.89 16.56
CA HIS A 196 15.00 16.74 17.88
C HIS A 196 13.49 17.04 17.92
N CYS A 197 12.80 16.98 16.79
CA CYS A 197 11.35 17.14 16.75
C CYS A 197 10.63 15.98 17.43
N ALA A 198 9.63 16.29 18.25
CA ALA A 198 8.73 15.31 18.85
C ALA A 198 7.78 14.73 17.79
N LEU A 199 7.65 13.42 17.76
CA LEU A 199 6.84 12.71 16.78
C LEU A 199 5.70 11.93 17.45
N PRO A 200 4.54 11.83 16.79
CA PRO A 200 3.48 10.98 17.28
C PRO A 200 3.94 9.51 17.37
N PRO A 201 3.37 8.70 18.29
CA PRO A 201 3.82 7.33 18.52
C PRO A 201 3.71 6.47 17.25
N LYS A 202 4.66 5.53 17.11
CA LYS A 202 4.64 4.51 16.06
C LYS A 202 3.69 3.38 16.48
N LYS A 203 2.40 3.69 16.65
CA LYS A 203 1.40 2.65 16.85
C LYS A 203 0.95 2.15 15.49
N SER A 204 1.22 0.88 15.18
CA SER A 204 0.49 0.16 14.14
C SER A 204 -0.82 -0.32 14.77
N PRO A 205 -1.98 -0.12 14.13
CA PRO A 205 -3.19 -0.78 14.59
C PRO A 205 -2.96 -2.28 14.58
N GLU A 206 -3.56 -2.98 15.53
CA GLU A 206 -3.59 -4.43 15.54
C GLU A 206 -4.23 -4.92 14.25
N ILE A 207 -3.59 -5.93 13.63
CA ILE A 207 -4.06 -6.43 12.33
C ILE A 207 -5.18 -7.42 12.63
N GLU A 208 -6.39 -7.04 12.33
CA GLU A 208 -7.54 -7.94 12.41
C GLU A 208 -7.44 -9.05 11.36
N VAL A 209 -7.60 -10.30 11.81
CA VAL A 209 -7.62 -11.49 10.96
C VAL A 209 -8.99 -12.16 11.04
N LEU A 210 -9.39 -12.87 9.99
CA LEU A 210 -10.63 -13.63 9.97
C LEU A 210 -10.52 -14.87 10.85
N THR A 211 -11.57 -15.15 11.60
CA THR A 211 -11.74 -16.42 12.30
C THR A 211 -12.03 -17.55 11.31
N PRO A 212 -11.84 -18.85 11.69
CA PRO A 212 -12.20 -19.97 10.81
C PRO A 212 -13.65 -19.93 10.32
N ALA A 213 -14.59 -19.54 11.19
CA ALA A 213 -16.00 -19.39 10.84
C ALA A 213 -16.24 -18.26 9.82
N GLU A 214 -15.58 -17.12 9.97
CA GLU A 214 -15.62 -16.01 9.02
C GLU A 214 -14.99 -16.40 7.67
N MET A 215 -13.86 -17.13 7.68
CA MET A 215 -13.26 -17.67 6.44
C MET A 215 -14.23 -18.57 5.69
N GLN A 216 -14.93 -19.45 6.41
CA GLN A 216 -15.94 -20.32 5.82
C GLN A 216 -17.10 -19.53 5.20
N ARG A 217 -17.65 -18.54 5.92
CA ARG A 217 -18.74 -17.69 5.40
C ARG A 217 -18.28 -16.88 4.19
N LEU A 218 -17.07 -16.32 4.23
CA LEU A 218 -16.47 -15.61 3.10
C LEU A 218 -16.41 -16.51 1.84
N LEU A 219 -15.91 -17.73 1.97
CA LEU A 219 -15.80 -18.68 0.86
C LEU A 219 -17.15 -19.16 0.36
N ILE A 220 -18.11 -19.42 1.26
CA ILE A 220 -19.50 -19.74 0.88
C ILE A 220 -20.11 -18.60 0.08
N GLN A 221 -20.03 -17.36 0.59
CA GLN A 221 -20.56 -16.20 -0.13
C GLN A 221 -19.86 -15.97 -1.47
N ALA A 222 -18.56 -16.17 -1.54
CA ALA A 222 -17.76 -16.00 -2.76
C ALA A 222 -18.20 -16.92 -3.91
N LYS A 223 -18.76 -18.11 -3.62
CA LYS A 223 -19.34 -19.02 -4.62
C LYS A 223 -20.59 -18.46 -5.30
N TYR A 224 -21.32 -17.56 -4.62
CA TYR A 224 -22.52 -16.91 -5.17
C TYR A 224 -22.19 -15.58 -5.87
N GLU A 225 -20.92 -15.22 -5.91
CA GLU A 225 -20.45 -14.03 -6.60
C GLU A 225 -19.96 -14.36 -8.03
N ALA A 226 -19.43 -13.36 -8.77
CA ALA A 226 -18.93 -13.61 -10.12
C ALA A 226 -17.77 -14.59 -10.15
N ASP A 227 -17.66 -15.36 -11.24
CA ASP A 227 -16.65 -16.37 -11.45
C ASP A 227 -15.24 -15.92 -11.08
N GLY A 228 -14.52 -16.81 -10.44
CA GLY A 228 -13.14 -16.67 -10.05
C GLY A 228 -12.92 -15.95 -8.70
N PHE A 229 -13.94 -15.44 -7.99
CA PHE A 229 -13.73 -14.87 -6.66
C PHE A 229 -13.59 -15.94 -5.58
N TYR A 230 -14.35 -17.04 -5.71
CA TYR A 230 -14.19 -18.17 -4.80
C TYR A 230 -12.78 -18.76 -4.89
N GLU A 231 -12.34 -19.07 -6.09
CA GLU A 231 -11.03 -19.65 -6.36
C GLU A 231 -9.90 -18.69 -5.96
N MET A 232 -10.09 -17.40 -6.18
CA MET A 232 -9.13 -16.35 -5.82
C MET A 232 -8.95 -16.25 -4.29
N PHE A 233 -10.06 -16.21 -3.54
CA PHE A 233 -9.96 -16.13 -2.08
C PHE A 233 -9.54 -17.44 -1.45
N LEU A 234 -9.95 -18.57 -2.01
CA LEU A 234 -9.50 -19.88 -1.56
C LEU A 234 -7.97 -20.02 -1.72
N LEU A 235 -7.44 -19.63 -2.88
CA LEU A 235 -6.00 -19.65 -3.14
C LEU A 235 -5.25 -18.68 -2.21
N ASP A 236 -5.77 -17.47 -2.00
CA ASP A 236 -5.12 -16.47 -1.14
C ASP A 236 -5.09 -16.92 0.33
N LEU A 237 -6.21 -17.44 0.83
CA LEU A 237 -6.33 -18.00 2.19
C LEU A 237 -5.54 -19.29 2.40
N SER A 238 -5.15 -19.97 1.33
CA SER A 238 -4.33 -21.21 1.40
C SER A 238 -2.84 -20.96 1.19
N THR A 239 -2.43 -19.80 0.67
CA THR A 239 -1.03 -19.52 0.30
C THR A 239 -0.48 -18.24 0.88
N GLY A 240 -1.34 -17.33 1.31
CA GLY A 240 -0.97 -16.01 1.82
C GLY A 240 -0.21 -15.14 0.80
N LEU A 241 -0.53 -15.23 -0.48
CA LEU A 241 0.07 -14.43 -1.54
C LEU A 241 -0.18 -12.93 -1.31
N ARG A 242 0.75 -12.09 -1.76
CA ARG A 242 0.44 -10.65 -1.84
C ARG A 242 -0.57 -10.43 -2.98
N ARG A 243 -1.54 -9.53 -2.79
CA ARG A 243 -2.57 -9.23 -3.82
C ARG A 243 -1.98 -9.05 -5.23
N GLY A 244 -0.84 -8.38 -5.35
CA GLY A 244 -0.20 -8.18 -6.66
C GLY A 244 0.45 -9.45 -7.22
N GLU A 245 0.90 -10.37 -6.39
CA GLU A 245 1.40 -11.69 -6.78
C GLU A 245 0.21 -12.54 -7.24
N LEU A 246 -0.82 -12.66 -6.42
CA LEU A 246 -2.05 -13.40 -6.71
C LEU A 246 -2.67 -13.02 -8.07
N LEU A 247 -2.83 -11.73 -8.32
CA LEU A 247 -3.40 -11.22 -9.58
C LEU A 247 -2.42 -11.30 -10.77
N GLY A 248 -1.14 -11.51 -10.50
CA GLY A 248 -0.10 -11.69 -11.50
C GLY A 248 0.11 -13.15 -11.96
N LEU A 249 -0.62 -14.10 -11.39
CA LEU A 249 -0.48 -15.52 -11.73
C LEU A 249 -0.99 -15.84 -13.13
N LEU A 250 -0.24 -16.68 -13.82
CA LEU A 250 -0.62 -17.33 -15.08
C LEU A 250 -0.92 -18.80 -14.80
N TRP A 251 -1.66 -19.44 -15.70
CA TRP A 251 -1.86 -20.89 -15.64
C TRP A 251 -0.54 -21.67 -15.72
N ASP A 252 0.44 -21.15 -16.47
CA ASP A 252 1.77 -21.76 -16.64
C ASP A 252 2.64 -21.64 -15.37
N ASP A 253 2.25 -20.80 -14.39
CA ASP A 253 2.94 -20.75 -13.09
C ASP A 253 2.56 -21.94 -12.18
N ILE A 254 1.54 -22.75 -12.57
CA ILE A 254 1.07 -23.91 -11.79
C ILE A 254 1.42 -25.19 -12.54
N ASN A 255 2.20 -26.05 -11.91
CA ASN A 255 2.34 -27.42 -12.33
C ASN A 255 1.24 -28.25 -11.64
N PHE A 256 0.25 -28.70 -12.42
CA PHE A 256 -0.91 -29.44 -11.92
C PHE A 256 -0.59 -30.90 -11.57
N GLU A 257 0.58 -31.43 -11.94
CA GLU A 257 1.01 -32.78 -11.62
C GLU A 257 1.76 -32.81 -10.29
N THR A 258 2.71 -31.88 -10.11
CA THR A 258 3.52 -31.80 -8.87
C THR A 258 2.87 -30.93 -7.79
N GLY A 259 1.84 -30.15 -8.12
CA GLY A 259 1.22 -29.18 -7.21
C GLY A 259 2.05 -27.92 -6.98
N GLU A 260 3.13 -27.71 -7.74
CA GLU A 260 3.99 -26.53 -7.60
C GLU A 260 3.37 -25.27 -8.17
N LEU A 261 3.34 -24.19 -7.37
CA LEU A 261 3.01 -22.84 -7.79
C LEU A 261 4.25 -21.96 -7.71
N LYS A 262 4.67 -21.39 -8.85
CA LYS A 262 5.83 -20.48 -8.97
C LYS A 262 5.38 -19.03 -8.90
N VAL A 263 5.89 -18.28 -7.91
CA VAL A 263 5.60 -16.85 -7.73
C VAL A 263 6.79 -16.05 -8.24
N THR A 264 6.72 -15.58 -9.49
CA THR A 264 7.83 -14.90 -10.20
C THR A 264 7.51 -13.46 -10.58
N LYS A 265 6.26 -13.02 -10.46
CA LYS A 265 5.81 -11.70 -10.90
C LYS A 265 4.73 -11.11 -10.01
N GLN A 266 4.51 -9.83 -10.15
CA GLN A 266 3.45 -9.10 -9.47
C GLN A 266 2.83 -8.03 -10.36
N VAL A 267 1.55 -7.82 -10.21
CA VAL A 267 0.79 -6.78 -10.89
C VAL A 267 0.66 -5.56 -9.98
N LYS A 268 0.90 -4.37 -10.55
CA LYS A 268 0.72 -3.08 -9.87
C LYS A 268 0.05 -2.09 -10.80
N PHE A 269 -0.73 -1.20 -10.22
CA PHE A 269 -1.21 0.00 -10.90
C PHE A 269 -0.30 1.18 -10.55
N VAL A 270 0.27 1.82 -11.57
CA VAL A 270 1.07 3.03 -11.43
C VAL A 270 0.54 4.03 -12.46
N GLU A 271 0.13 5.21 -12.00
CA GLU A 271 -0.43 6.27 -12.85
C GLU A 271 -1.59 5.80 -13.75
N GLY A 272 -2.47 4.94 -13.23
CA GLY A 272 -3.61 4.40 -13.95
C GLY A 272 -3.28 3.28 -14.95
N LYS A 273 -2.00 2.94 -15.13
CA LYS A 273 -1.55 1.87 -16.02
C LYS A 273 -1.18 0.61 -15.23
N LEU A 274 -1.61 -0.53 -15.77
CA LEU A 274 -1.22 -1.83 -15.24
C LEU A 274 0.25 -2.11 -15.61
N GLN A 275 1.06 -2.43 -14.62
CA GLN A 275 2.45 -2.82 -14.81
C GLN A 275 2.68 -4.20 -14.21
N ILE A 276 3.30 -5.08 -14.99
CA ILE A 276 3.77 -6.39 -14.54
C ILE A 276 5.26 -6.23 -14.26
N LYS A 277 5.68 -6.56 -13.06
CA LYS A 277 7.09 -6.43 -12.63
C LYS A 277 7.51 -7.67 -11.86
N PRO A 278 8.80 -8.02 -11.85
CA PRO A 278 9.30 -9.03 -10.94
C PRO A 278 9.04 -8.62 -9.48
N PRO A 279 9.06 -9.54 -8.54
CA PRO A 279 8.93 -9.27 -7.13
C PRO A 279 9.97 -8.27 -6.61
N LYS A 280 9.74 -7.72 -5.43
CA LYS A 280 10.60 -6.64 -4.89
C LYS A 280 11.97 -7.15 -4.44
N THR A 281 12.04 -8.38 -3.97
CA THR A 281 13.25 -9.03 -3.41
C THR A 281 13.38 -10.44 -3.99
N LYS A 282 14.59 -11.01 -3.99
CA LYS A 282 14.83 -12.40 -4.39
C LYS A 282 14.03 -13.39 -3.52
N ALA A 283 13.90 -13.13 -2.23
CA ALA A 283 13.11 -13.96 -1.32
C ALA A 283 11.59 -13.98 -1.65
N ALA A 284 11.11 -13.06 -2.45
CA ALA A 284 9.73 -13.06 -2.92
C ALA A 284 9.51 -13.95 -4.15
N GLU A 285 10.57 -14.34 -4.87
CA GLU A 285 10.53 -15.41 -5.86
C GLU A 285 10.62 -16.73 -5.13
N ARG A 286 9.55 -17.51 -5.21
CA ARG A 286 9.42 -18.75 -4.45
C ARG A 286 8.49 -19.73 -5.13
N THR A 287 8.63 -21.00 -4.77
CA THR A 287 7.70 -22.07 -5.12
C THR A 287 6.90 -22.45 -3.88
N ILE A 288 5.60 -22.60 -4.03
CA ILE A 288 4.65 -23.05 -3.00
C ILE A 288 4.05 -24.36 -3.48
N ILE A 289 3.97 -25.36 -2.60
CA ILE A 289 3.26 -26.60 -2.90
C ILE A 289 1.79 -26.43 -2.52
N LEU A 290 0.90 -26.59 -3.50
CA LEU A 290 -0.53 -26.50 -3.32
C LEU A 290 -1.12 -27.84 -2.88
N PRO A 291 -2.07 -27.86 -1.93
CA PRO A 291 -2.76 -29.08 -1.52
C PRO A 291 -3.55 -29.69 -2.69
N PRO A 292 -3.69 -31.04 -2.76
CA PRO A 292 -4.42 -31.72 -3.85
C PRO A 292 -5.86 -31.23 -4.05
N GLN A 293 -6.55 -30.93 -2.95
CA GLN A 293 -7.92 -30.38 -3.01
C GLN A 293 -7.99 -29.02 -3.71
N LEU A 294 -7.01 -28.14 -3.46
CA LEU A 294 -6.92 -26.84 -4.13
C LEU A 294 -6.59 -27.00 -5.62
N ILE A 295 -5.70 -27.94 -5.95
CA ILE A 295 -5.37 -28.30 -7.34
C ILE A 295 -6.64 -28.77 -8.09
N ALA A 296 -7.47 -29.60 -7.49
CA ALA A 296 -8.73 -30.05 -8.07
C ALA A 296 -9.68 -28.87 -8.40
N VAL A 297 -9.85 -27.95 -7.45
CA VAL A 297 -10.66 -26.73 -7.63
C VAL A 297 -10.11 -25.86 -8.76
N LEU A 298 -8.79 -25.69 -8.81
CA LEU A 298 -8.15 -24.86 -9.87
C LEU A 298 -8.22 -25.54 -11.24
N LYS A 299 -8.13 -26.87 -11.35
CA LYS A 299 -8.36 -27.62 -12.60
C LYS A 299 -9.78 -27.39 -13.12
N GLU A 300 -10.78 -27.50 -12.25
CA GLU A 300 -12.18 -27.23 -12.61
C GLU A 300 -12.37 -25.78 -13.07
N TYR A 301 -11.78 -24.83 -12.34
CA TYR A 301 -11.84 -23.43 -12.71
C TYR A 301 -11.16 -23.16 -14.07
N LYS A 302 -10.02 -23.79 -14.35
CA LYS A 302 -9.29 -23.67 -15.62
C LYS A 302 -10.15 -24.05 -16.83
N SER A 303 -11.01 -25.06 -16.69
CA SER A 303 -11.90 -25.48 -17.81
C SER A 303 -12.91 -24.41 -18.22
N ARG A 304 -13.21 -23.46 -17.33
CA ARG A 304 -14.18 -22.35 -17.55
C ARG A 304 -13.50 -21.04 -18.00
N VAL A 305 -12.19 -20.91 -17.84
CA VAL A 305 -11.46 -19.65 -18.10
C VAL A 305 -10.67 -19.72 -19.41
N ARG A 306 -11.01 -18.83 -20.36
CA ARG A 306 -10.28 -18.68 -21.62
C ARG A 306 -9.32 -17.48 -21.55
N SER A 307 -8.28 -17.59 -20.77
CA SER A 307 -7.26 -16.53 -20.56
C SER A 307 -5.97 -17.19 -20.14
N LYS A 308 -4.84 -16.55 -20.42
CA LYS A 308 -3.56 -16.97 -19.85
C LYS A 308 -3.45 -16.64 -18.35
N TRP A 309 -4.20 -15.62 -17.90
CA TRP A 309 -4.22 -15.21 -16.49
C TRP A 309 -5.09 -16.14 -15.68
N LEU A 310 -4.64 -16.45 -14.46
CA LEU A 310 -5.44 -17.23 -13.52
C LEU A 310 -6.72 -16.47 -13.14
N PHE A 311 -6.63 -15.15 -12.94
CA PHE A 311 -7.75 -14.28 -12.61
C PHE A 311 -7.88 -13.13 -13.62
N PRO A 312 -8.47 -13.35 -14.81
CA PRO A 312 -8.61 -12.34 -15.83
C PRO A 312 -9.63 -11.26 -15.47
N SER A 313 -9.50 -10.10 -16.07
CA SER A 313 -10.49 -9.02 -15.97
C SER A 313 -11.77 -9.40 -16.73
N PRO A 314 -12.95 -9.39 -16.08
CA PRO A 314 -14.20 -9.70 -16.77
C PRO A 314 -14.74 -8.54 -17.63
N TYR A 315 -14.16 -7.36 -17.51
CA TYR A 315 -14.68 -6.11 -18.10
C TYR A 315 -13.83 -5.55 -19.25
N LYS A 316 -12.68 -6.11 -19.51
CA LYS A 316 -11.80 -5.63 -20.58
C LYS A 316 -11.83 -6.61 -21.75
N HIS A 317 -11.85 -6.06 -22.97
CA HIS A 317 -11.73 -6.86 -24.19
C HIS A 317 -10.32 -7.44 -24.37
N GLU A 318 -9.33 -6.83 -23.76
CA GLU A 318 -7.95 -7.32 -23.76
C GLU A 318 -7.76 -8.37 -22.66
N ASP A 319 -6.92 -9.38 -22.96
CA ASP A 319 -6.52 -10.41 -22.00
C ASP A 319 -5.56 -9.83 -20.94
N VAL A 320 -6.13 -9.21 -19.92
CA VAL A 320 -5.42 -8.56 -18.82
C VAL A 320 -5.88 -9.10 -17.48
N PRO A 321 -5.03 -9.07 -16.43
CA PRO A 321 -5.41 -9.51 -15.10
C PRO A 321 -6.46 -8.58 -14.48
N ARG A 322 -7.15 -9.05 -13.44
CA ARG A 322 -8.10 -8.24 -12.66
C ARG A 322 -7.44 -7.01 -12.05
N ASP A 323 -8.21 -5.94 -12.03
CA ASP A 323 -7.78 -4.70 -11.36
C ASP A 323 -7.71 -4.88 -9.83
N PRO A 324 -6.56 -4.61 -9.19
CA PRO A 324 -6.40 -4.71 -7.75
C PRO A 324 -7.37 -3.84 -6.93
N CYS A 325 -7.79 -2.68 -7.47
CA CYS A 325 -8.75 -1.81 -6.78
C CYS A 325 -10.16 -2.40 -6.83
N SER A 326 -10.53 -2.99 -7.95
CA SER A 326 -11.80 -3.70 -8.13
C SER A 326 -11.89 -4.90 -7.16
N CYS A 327 -10.85 -5.73 -7.10
CA CYS A 327 -10.80 -6.87 -6.17
C CYS A 327 -10.95 -6.44 -4.70
N ARG A 328 -10.31 -5.31 -4.31
CA ARG A 328 -10.47 -4.78 -2.94
C ARG A 328 -11.90 -4.35 -2.64
N LYS A 329 -12.56 -3.66 -3.58
CA LYS A 329 -13.96 -3.23 -3.42
C LYS A 329 -14.88 -4.45 -3.31
N LYS A 330 -14.64 -5.45 -4.15
CA LYS A 330 -15.45 -6.66 -4.18
C LYS A 330 -15.27 -7.47 -2.89
N LEU A 331 -14.05 -7.60 -2.35
CA LEU A 331 -13.84 -8.23 -1.05
C LEU A 331 -14.67 -7.54 0.05
N ALA A 332 -14.68 -6.20 0.10
CA ALA A 332 -15.47 -5.48 1.09
C ALA A 332 -16.98 -5.81 0.99
N THR A 333 -17.52 -5.84 -0.23
CA THR A 333 -18.92 -6.23 -0.47
C THR A 333 -19.20 -7.68 -0.08
N ILE A 334 -18.26 -8.60 -0.36
CA ILE A 334 -18.44 -10.02 -0.03
C ILE A 334 -18.38 -10.22 1.49
N LEU A 335 -17.47 -9.56 2.19
CA LEU A 335 -17.38 -9.60 3.66
C LEU A 335 -18.65 -9.07 4.32
N GLU A 336 -19.21 -7.96 3.80
CA GLU A 336 -20.48 -7.42 4.27
C GLU A 336 -21.63 -8.42 4.10
N ARG A 337 -21.76 -9.03 2.90
CA ARG A 337 -22.77 -10.04 2.60
C ARG A 337 -22.60 -11.35 3.37
N ALA A 338 -21.35 -11.66 3.74
CA ALA A 338 -21.01 -12.83 4.53
C ALA A 338 -21.13 -12.56 6.05
N GLU A 339 -21.61 -11.38 6.44
CA GLU A 339 -21.68 -10.96 7.85
C GLU A 339 -20.36 -11.13 8.59
N CYS A 340 -19.25 -10.85 7.88
CA CYS A 340 -17.91 -10.88 8.42
C CYS A 340 -17.43 -9.46 8.75
N LYS A 341 -16.52 -9.35 9.70
CA LYS A 341 -15.86 -8.08 9.96
C LYS A 341 -15.12 -7.58 8.72
N HIS A 342 -15.08 -6.26 8.56
CA HIS A 342 -14.38 -5.64 7.46
C HIS A 342 -12.87 -5.72 7.66
N VAL A 343 -12.17 -6.46 6.81
CA VAL A 343 -10.72 -6.54 6.78
C VAL A 343 -10.16 -6.06 5.43
N PRO A 344 -8.99 -5.40 5.40
CA PRO A 344 -8.33 -5.03 4.15
C PRO A 344 -7.81 -6.29 3.43
N PHE A 345 -7.66 -6.23 2.11
CA PHE A 345 -7.24 -7.39 1.30
C PHE A 345 -5.95 -8.05 1.84
N HIS A 346 -4.99 -7.27 2.31
CA HIS A 346 -3.75 -7.80 2.87
C HIS A 346 -3.95 -8.59 4.17
N ALA A 347 -5.06 -8.40 4.86
CA ALA A 347 -5.39 -9.18 6.06
C ALA A 347 -5.72 -10.64 5.75
N LEU A 348 -6.09 -11.01 4.51
CA LEU A 348 -6.25 -12.42 4.12
C LEU A 348 -4.91 -13.17 4.25
N ARG A 349 -3.81 -12.55 3.84
CA ARG A 349 -2.47 -13.09 4.05
C ARG A 349 -2.12 -13.20 5.55
N HIS A 350 -2.51 -12.22 6.36
CA HIS A 350 -2.32 -12.30 7.81
C HIS A 350 -3.19 -13.41 8.42
N THR A 351 -4.40 -13.58 7.90
CA THR A 351 -5.30 -14.68 8.29
C THR A 351 -4.65 -16.03 7.97
N PHE A 352 -4.14 -16.24 6.75
CA PHE A 352 -3.40 -17.44 6.40
C PHE A 352 -2.24 -17.69 7.38
N ALA A 353 -1.39 -16.69 7.60
CA ALA A 353 -0.21 -16.84 8.43
C ALA A 353 -0.56 -17.17 9.90
N THR A 354 -1.61 -16.52 10.45
CA THR A 354 -2.09 -16.81 11.80
C THR A 354 -2.64 -18.22 11.89
N GLN A 355 -3.44 -18.68 10.91
CA GLN A 355 -3.98 -20.03 10.92
C GLN A 355 -2.88 -21.08 10.72
N ALA A 356 -1.94 -20.84 9.81
CA ALA A 356 -0.82 -21.74 9.55
C ALA A 356 0.01 -22.00 10.83
N LEU A 357 0.32 -20.94 11.60
CA LEU A 357 0.99 -21.08 12.89
C LEU A 357 0.14 -21.83 13.92
N ARG A 358 -1.17 -21.57 13.98
CA ARG A 358 -2.10 -22.29 14.87
C ARG A 358 -2.16 -23.78 14.57
N TYR A 359 -2.06 -24.15 13.29
CA TYR A 359 -2.03 -25.55 12.85
C TYR A 359 -0.62 -26.17 12.84
N GLY A 360 0.35 -25.51 13.48
CA GLY A 360 1.67 -26.09 13.75
C GLY A 360 2.71 -25.88 12.65
N MET A 361 2.46 -25.03 11.65
CA MET A 361 3.50 -24.67 10.68
C MET A 361 4.61 -23.90 11.41
N ASP A 362 5.86 -24.29 11.23
CA ASP A 362 6.98 -23.58 11.81
C ASP A 362 7.18 -22.18 11.17
N VAL A 363 7.73 -21.24 11.95
CA VAL A 363 7.88 -19.84 11.55
C VAL A 363 8.79 -19.66 10.33
N LYS A 364 9.81 -20.52 10.17
CA LYS A 364 10.75 -20.44 9.04
C LYS A 364 10.07 -20.89 7.74
N THR A 365 9.36 -22.00 7.78
CA THR A 365 8.55 -22.49 6.65
C THR A 365 7.48 -21.47 6.28
N LEU A 366 6.78 -20.89 7.28
CA LEU A 366 5.82 -19.83 7.03
C LEU A 366 6.49 -18.62 6.36
N ALA A 367 7.62 -18.14 6.88
CA ALA A 367 8.33 -16.98 6.30
C ALA A 367 8.74 -17.26 4.83
N CYS A 368 9.20 -18.45 4.52
CA CYS A 368 9.51 -18.88 3.14
C CYS A 368 8.24 -18.91 2.28
N THR A 369 7.16 -19.53 2.76
CA THR A 369 5.89 -19.65 2.01
C THR A 369 5.30 -18.29 1.67
N ILE A 370 5.27 -17.38 2.63
CA ILE A 370 4.74 -16.02 2.37
C ILE A 370 5.78 -15.07 1.73
N GLY A 371 7.07 -15.47 1.65
CA GLY A 371 8.15 -14.67 1.04
C GLY A 371 8.46 -13.41 1.85
N HIS A 372 8.70 -13.55 3.15
CA HIS A 372 9.32 -12.54 3.98
C HIS A 372 10.83 -12.61 3.85
N GLU A 373 11.49 -11.46 3.72
CA GLU A 373 12.93 -11.35 3.61
C GLU A 373 13.64 -11.71 4.94
N SER A 374 12.95 -11.48 6.07
CA SER A 374 13.43 -11.75 7.41
C SER A 374 12.36 -12.50 8.21
N VAL A 375 12.77 -13.57 8.88
CA VAL A 375 11.96 -14.33 9.85
C VAL A 375 11.50 -13.41 10.98
N GLU A 376 12.31 -12.43 11.37
CA GLU A 376 11.97 -11.42 12.36
C GLU A 376 10.71 -10.64 12.00
N THR A 377 10.50 -10.35 10.69
CA THR A 377 9.26 -9.73 10.22
C THR A 377 8.04 -10.60 10.51
N THR A 378 8.17 -11.92 10.36
CA THR A 378 7.12 -12.88 10.69
C THR A 378 6.88 -12.93 12.18
N LEU A 379 7.94 -13.05 12.98
CA LEU A 379 7.87 -13.05 14.44
C LEU A 379 7.23 -11.77 14.98
N ASN A 380 7.65 -10.59 14.55
CA ASN A 380 7.12 -9.30 15.01
C ASN A 380 5.64 -9.08 14.67
N VAL A 381 5.14 -9.68 13.61
CA VAL A 381 3.72 -9.59 13.22
C VAL A 381 2.87 -10.61 13.98
N TYR A 382 3.42 -11.77 14.31
CA TYR A 382 2.68 -12.90 14.87
C TYR A 382 3.16 -13.33 16.28
N SER A 383 4.02 -12.52 16.94
CA SER A 383 4.53 -12.79 18.29
C SER A 383 3.46 -12.80 19.38
N HIS A 384 2.26 -12.32 19.08
CA HIS A 384 1.07 -12.48 19.93
C HIS A 384 0.41 -13.87 19.76
N ALA A 385 1.14 -14.85 19.22
CA ALA A 385 0.70 -16.23 19.11
C ALA A 385 0.63 -16.86 20.52
N THR A 386 -0.41 -16.59 21.14
CA THR A 386 -1.47 -17.34 21.77
C THR A 386 -1.04 -18.31 22.88
N ASP A 387 -1.72 -18.19 24.01
CA ASP A 387 -1.82 -19.22 25.06
C ASP A 387 -2.04 -20.63 24.47
N GLU A 388 -2.69 -20.74 23.31
CA GLU A 388 -2.95 -22.00 22.59
C GLU A 388 -1.67 -22.59 21.99
N GLY A 389 -0.74 -21.77 21.50
CA GLY A 389 0.59 -22.20 21.05
C GLY A 389 1.43 -22.74 22.21
N MET A 390 1.37 -22.10 23.38
CA MET A 390 2.04 -22.58 24.58
C MET A 390 1.43 -23.91 25.10
N ARG A 391 0.11 -24.04 25.04
CA ARG A 391 -0.58 -25.31 25.38
C ARG A 391 -0.24 -26.41 24.40
N THR A 392 -0.13 -26.13 23.12
CA THR A 392 0.28 -27.11 22.11
C THR A 392 1.74 -27.49 22.27
N ALA A 393 2.62 -26.55 22.58
CA ALA A 393 4.00 -26.81 22.92
C ALA A 393 4.12 -27.69 24.19
N ALA A 394 3.34 -27.38 25.22
CA ALA A 394 3.27 -28.18 26.44
C ALA A 394 2.85 -29.65 26.16
N LYS A 395 1.80 -29.83 25.33
CA LYS A 395 1.36 -31.19 24.92
C LYS A 395 2.43 -31.92 24.09
N THR A 396 3.18 -31.21 23.25
CA THR A 396 4.28 -31.80 22.47
C THR A 396 5.43 -32.20 23.37
N ILE A 397 5.78 -31.37 24.34
CA ILE A 397 6.80 -31.66 25.35
C ILE A 397 6.35 -32.86 26.20
N ASP A 398 5.11 -32.89 26.64
CA ASP A 398 4.52 -33.96 27.42
C ASP A 398 4.59 -35.32 26.69
N ARG A 399 4.19 -35.32 25.40
CA ARG A 399 4.34 -36.50 24.52
C ARG A 399 5.79 -36.94 24.38
N THR A 400 6.72 -35.98 24.21
CA THR A 400 8.15 -36.28 24.09
C THR A 400 8.69 -36.84 25.36
N ILE A 401 8.31 -36.30 26.51
CA ILE A 401 8.69 -36.83 27.84
C ILE A 401 8.08 -38.21 28.05
N GLY A 402 6.81 -38.41 27.70
CA GLY A 402 6.15 -39.71 27.78
C GLY A 402 6.84 -40.76 26.91
N THR A 403 7.25 -40.41 25.68
CA THR A 403 8.03 -41.31 24.81
C THR A 403 9.41 -41.65 25.39
N LEU A 404 10.11 -40.67 25.97
CA LEU A 404 11.38 -40.86 26.63
C LEU A 404 11.23 -41.71 27.92
N ALA A 405 10.18 -41.47 28.70
CA ALA A 405 9.89 -42.26 29.89
C ALA A 405 9.51 -43.71 29.54
N GLY A 406 8.73 -43.93 28.47
CA GLY A 406 8.41 -45.25 27.93
C GLY A 406 9.66 -46.01 27.46
N ALA A 407 10.55 -45.33 26.74
CA ALA A 407 11.81 -45.91 26.30
C ALA A 407 12.74 -46.31 27.51
N TYR A 408 12.67 -45.56 28.62
CA TYR A 408 13.37 -45.91 29.87
C TYR A 408 12.73 -47.11 30.55
N ALA A 409 11.40 -47.24 30.54
CA ALA A 409 10.67 -48.38 31.12
C ALA A 409 10.90 -49.66 30.33
N GLU A 410 11.00 -49.62 29.01
CA GLU A 410 11.37 -50.76 28.16
C GLU A 410 12.81 -51.23 28.39
N PHE A 411 13.71 -50.33 28.84
CA PHE A 411 15.10 -50.68 29.15
C PHE A 411 15.23 -51.36 30.51
N GLU A 412 14.28 -51.20 31.44
CA GLU A 412 14.25 -51.84 32.76
C GLU A 412 13.41 -53.11 32.80
N GLY A 413 12.90 -53.61 31.66
CA GLY A 413 12.29 -54.96 31.52
C GLY A 413 10.96 -55.11 32.26
N GLY A 414 9.88 -54.64 31.69
CA GLY A 414 8.53 -54.93 32.14
C GLY A 414 7.56 -54.95 30.93
N GLU A 415 6.93 -56.08 30.71
CA GLU A 415 5.84 -56.27 29.76
C GLU A 415 4.72 -55.26 30.09
N SER A 416 4.35 -54.40 29.17
CA SER A 416 3.19 -53.50 29.32
C SER A 416 2.12 -53.88 28.32
N GLU A 417 0.94 -54.17 28.85
CA GLU A 417 -0.30 -54.41 28.14
C GLU A 417 -0.68 -53.28 27.18
N ASP A 418 -1.19 -53.65 26.00
CA ASP A 418 -1.72 -52.80 24.96
C ASP A 418 -2.82 -51.85 25.49
N GLU A 419 -2.51 -50.60 25.76
CA GLU A 419 -3.50 -49.53 25.90
C GLU A 419 -3.75 -48.89 24.55
N GLN A 420 -4.92 -49.19 23.97
CA GLN A 420 -5.46 -48.57 22.77
C GLN A 420 -5.64 -47.07 23.00
N VAL A 421 -4.87 -46.27 22.28
CA VAL A 421 -5.03 -44.81 22.25
C VAL A 421 -6.33 -44.43 21.51
N PRO A 422 -7.27 -43.74 22.13
CA PRO A 422 -8.43 -43.22 21.43
C PRO A 422 -8.01 -42.05 20.53
N THR A 423 -8.04 -42.25 19.22
CA THR A 423 -7.95 -41.19 18.23
C THR A 423 -9.27 -40.42 18.25
N GLU A 424 -9.45 -39.49 19.18
CA GLU A 424 -10.49 -38.47 19.05
C GLU A 424 -10.09 -37.47 17.97
N ALA A 425 -10.70 -37.66 16.82
CA ALA A 425 -10.73 -36.59 15.80
C ALA A 425 -11.32 -35.32 16.40
N PRO A 426 -10.81 -34.12 16.07
CA PRO A 426 -11.34 -32.87 16.58
C PRO A 426 -12.83 -32.79 16.25
N LYS A 427 -13.67 -32.61 17.29
CA LYS A 427 -15.12 -32.45 17.15
C LYS A 427 -15.42 -31.40 16.08
N PRO A 428 -16.32 -31.69 15.11
CA PRO A 428 -16.68 -30.73 14.09
C PRO A 428 -17.24 -29.48 14.75
N THR A 429 -16.66 -28.32 14.41
CA THR A 429 -17.20 -27.01 14.78
C THR A 429 -18.67 -26.93 14.40
N PRO A 430 -19.52 -26.32 15.24
CA PRO A 430 -20.95 -26.26 14.99
C PRO A 430 -21.20 -25.66 13.60
N ARG A 431 -21.99 -26.38 12.78
CA ARG A 431 -22.40 -25.94 11.44
C ARG A 431 -23.05 -24.56 11.59
N THR A 432 -22.38 -23.54 11.08
CA THR A 432 -22.92 -22.20 11.03
C THR A 432 -24.18 -22.23 10.14
N LYS A 433 -25.32 -21.82 10.68
CA LYS A 433 -26.60 -21.63 9.93
C LYS A 433 -26.55 -20.39 9.01
N PHE A 434 -25.40 -20.13 8.40
CA PHE A 434 -25.24 -18.99 7.50
C PHE A 434 -25.89 -19.32 6.15
N GLU A 435 -26.87 -18.51 5.73
CA GLU A 435 -27.45 -18.55 4.39
C GLU A 435 -26.81 -17.47 3.52
N PRO A 436 -26.18 -17.83 2.39
CA PRO A 436 -25.52 -16.84 1.54
C PRO A 436 -26.55 -15.96 0.83
N TYR A 437 -26.19 -14.70 0.60
CA TYR A 437 -27.00 -13.77 -0.17
C TYR A 437 -27.10 -14.22 -1.63
N LYS A 438 -28.32 -14.58 -2.07
CA LYS A 438 -28.67 -15.09 -3.41
C LYS A 438 -29.21 -13.98 -4.32
N GLY A 439 -28.84 -12.72 -4.16
CA GLY A 439 -29.32 -11.60 -4.96
C GLY A 439 -29.13 -11.83 -6.46
N LYS A 440 -30.01 -11.24 -7.28
CA LYS A 440 -29.96 -11.35 -8.74
C LYS A 440 -28.64 -10.88 -9.30
N TYR A 441 -27.86 -11.80 -9.81
CA TYR A 441 -26.61 -11.54 -10.52
C TYR A 441 -26.93 -11.19 -11.98
N ARG A 442 -26.47 -10.04 -12.46
CA ARG A 442 -26.52 -9.77 -13.90
C ARG A 442 -25.45 -10.61 -14.58
N ARG A 443 -25.89 -11.48 -15.49
CA ARG A 443 -24.98 -12.23 -16.38
C ARG A 443 -24.11 -11.25 -17.18
N GLN A 444 -22.87 -11.60 -17.41
CA GLN A 444 -21.94 -10.86 -18.25
C GLN A 444 -22.54 -10.64 -19.64
N GLY A 445 -22.62 -9.38 -20.09
CA GLY A 445 -23.19 -9.03 -21.40
C GLY A 445 -24.59 -8.39 -21.38
N THR A 446 -25.30 -8.36 -20.26
CA THR A 446 -26.60 -7.67 -20.18
C THR A 446 -26.40 -6.20 -19.80
N GLY A 447 -26.55 -5.30 -20.76
CA GLY A 447 -26.54 -3.84 -20.55
C GLY A 447 -27.62 -3.37 -19.58
N SER A 448 -27.35 -2.27 -18.85
CA SER A 448 -28.34 -1.61 -18.01
C SER A 448 -29.32 -0.83 -18.91
N ILE A 449 -30.56 -1.23 -18.98
CA ILE A 449 -31.63 -0.33 -19.44
C ILE A 449 -32.06 0.46 -18.22
N HIS A 450 -31.67 1.72 -18.13
CA HIS A 450 -32.25 2.66 -17.19
C HIS A 450 -33.61 3.09 -17.74
N GLN A 451 -34.67 2.69 -17.10
CA GLN A 451 -35.99 3.26 -17.31
C GLN A 451 -36.01 4.63 -16.67
N VAL A 452 -35.84 5.67 -17.50
CA VAL A 452 -36.06 7.05 -17.07
C VAL A 452 -37.56 7.20 -16.85
N SER A 453 -38.00 7.26 -15.61
CA SER A 453 -39.37 7.62 -15.28
C SER A 453 -39.60 9.06 -15.77
N LYS A 454 -40.42 9.24 -16.79
CA LYS A 454 -41.02 10.52 -17.13
C LYS A 454 -41.97 10.88 -15.99
N ASN A 455 -41.57 11.85 -15.17
CA ASN A 455 -42.52 12.59 -14.34
C ASN A 455 -43.27 13.55 -15.27
N VAL A 456 -44.56 13.34 -15.36
CA VAL A 456 -45.55 14.31 -15.80
C VAL A 456 -45.91 15.16 -14.61
#